data_4478dc3a0890fe15f4044fee188eebde
#
_entry.id   4478dc3a0890fe15f4044fee188eebde
#
_cell.length_a   1.000
_cell.length_b   1.000
_cell.length_c   1.000
_cell.angle_alpha   90.00
_cell.angle_beta   90.00
_cell.angle_gamma   90.00
#
_symmetry.space_group_name_H-M   'P 1'
#
loop_
_entity.id
_entity.type
_entity.pdbx_description
1 polymer ?
#
loop_
_entity_poly.entity_id
_entity_poly.type
_entity_poly.pdbx_seq_one_letter_code
_entity_poly.pdbx_strand_id
1 'polypeptide(L)'
;MGGIKLAYYREEDWSRFVNMIDDCQSMHNSWAEWHKAFEKSKNDLIKQGFEVQNVVVDLDELAYYCLTHRIPNDGKARSALVLTK
;
A
#
# COMPACT_ATOMS: atom_id res chain seq x y z
N MET A 1 17.50 14.32 -2.91
CA MET A 1 17.45 13.17 -2.01
C MET A 1 16.76 12.03 -2.65
N GLY A 2 16.70 10.87 -2.03
CA GLY A 2 16.14 9.69 -2.62
C GLY A 2 14.65 9.75 -2.88
N GLY A 3 14.19 8.92 -3.81
CA GLY A 3 12.78 8.74 -4.08
C GLY A 3 12.19 7.68 -3.20
N ILE A 4 10.92 7.86 -2.83
CA ILE A 4 10.17 6.91 -2.02
C ILE A 4 8.94 6.48 -2.80
N LYS A 5 8.71 5.17 -2.84
CA LYS A 5 7.51 4.60 -3.48
C LYS A 5 6.54 4.20 -2.37
N LEU A 6 5.32 4.72 -2.44
CA LEU A 6 4.27 4.41 -1.48
C LEU A 6 3.18 3.60 -2.16
N ALA A 7 2.75 2.53 -1.49
CA ALA A 7 1.63 1.74 -1.97
C ALA A 7 0.34 2.56 -1.91
N TYR A 8 -0.35 2.65 -3.04
CA TYR A 8 -1.61 3.36 -3.15
C TYR A 8 -2.73 2.38 -3.50
N TYR A 9 -3.83 2.49 -2.77
CA TYR A 9 -5.00 1.64 -3.00
C TYR A 9 -6.14 2.50 -3.51
N ARG A 10 -6.81 2.04 -4.58
CA ARG A 10 -7.93 2.78 -5.16
C ARG A 10 -9.18 2.57 -4.31
N GLU A 11 -10.03 3.58 -4.27
CA GLU A 11 -11.27 3.50 -3.50
C GLU A 11 -12.14 2.33 -3.94
N GLU A 12 -12.26 2.12 -5.24
CA GLU A 12 -13.08 1.04 -5.80
C GLU A 12 -12.55 -0.35 -5.45
N ASP A 13 -11.27 -0.46 -5.08
CA ASP A 13 -10.65 -1.73 -4.71
C ASP A 13 -10.65 -1.99 -3.21
N TRP A 14 -11.06 -1.00 -2.41
CA TRP A 14 -10.88 -1.07 -0.96
C TRP A 14 -11.57 -2.27 -0.32
N SER A 15 -12.82 -2.52 -0.67
CA SER A 15 -13.58 -3.62 -0.09
C SER A 15 -12.93 -4.97 -0.39
N ARG A 16 -12.51 -5.17 -1.63
CA ARG A 16 -11.81 -6.38 -2.03
C ARG A 16 -10.47 -6.50 -1.31
N PHE A 17 -9.75 -5.39 -1.23
CA PHE A 17 -8.45 -5.33 -0.59
C PHE A 17 -8.51 -5.77 0.87
N VAL A 18 -9.41 -5.19 1.68
CA VAL A 18 -9.48 -5.53 3.10
C VAL A 18 -9.96 -6.96 3.33
N ASN A 19 -10.66 -7.55 2.37
CA ASN A 19 -11.12 -8.92 2.48
C ASN A 19 -10.04 -9.94 2.10
N MET A 20 -8.97 -9.51 1.43
CA MET A 20 -7.93 -10.43 0.98
C MET A 20 -6.63 -10.36 1.79
N ILE A 21 -6.46 -9.33 2.61
CA ILE A 21 -5.22 -9.17 3.37
C ILE A 21 -5.29 -9.91 4.71
N ASP A 22 -4.13 -10.36 5.19
CA ASP A 22 -4.03 -11.12 6.42
C ASP A 22 -3.92 -10.23 7.67
N ASP A 23 -3.62 -8.95 7.46
CA ASP A 23 -3.46 -7.97 8.54
C ASP A 23 -4.59 -6.93 8.57
N CYS A 24 -5.79 -7.31 8.17
CA CYS A 24 -6.90 -6.37 8.08
C CYS A 24 -7.21 -5.68 9.41
N GLN A 25 -6.87 -6.30 10.52
CA GLN A 25 -7.06 -5.70 11.85
C GLN A 25 -6.19 -4.46 12.06
N SER A 26 -5.09 -4.37 11.35
CA SER A 26 -4.17 -3.23 11.41
C SER A 26 -4.54 -2.14 10.42
N MET A 27 -5.53 -2.38 9.56
CA MET A 27 -5.94 -1.44 8.55
C MET A 27 -7.01 -0.48 9.07
N HIS A 28 -7.10 0.68 8.40
CA HIS A 28 -8.14 1.65 8.69
C HIS A 28 -9.51 1.06 8.35
N ASN A 29 -10.56 1.59 8.97
CA ASN A 29 -11.91 1.08 8.81
C ASN A 29 -12.55 1.44 7.46
N SER A 30 -12.02 2.46 6.80
CA SER A 30 -12.55 2.90 5.51
C SER A 30 -11.42 3.41 4.62
N TRP A 31 -11.68 3.42 3.32
CA TRP A 31 -10.73 4.01 2.38
C TRP A 31 -10.47 5.49 2.69
N ALA A 32 -11.52 6.22 3.05
CA ALA A 32 -11.39 7.65 3.36
C ALA A 32 -10.43 7.89 4.53
N GLU A 33 -10.52 7.09 5.58
CA GLU A 33 -9.60 7.19 6.72
C GLU A 33 -8.16 6.84 6.31
N TRP A 34 -8.00 5.78 5.54
CA TRP A 34 -6.69 5.38 5.03
C TRP A 34 -6.09 6.48 4.16
N HIS A 35 -6.89 7.01 3.24
CA HIS A 35 -6.42 8.02 2.29
C HIS A 35 -5.98 9.30 3.01
N LYS A 36 -6.70 9.69 4.05
CA LYS A 36 -6.33 10.85 4.86
C LYS A 36 -4.97 10.65 5.52
N ALA A 37 -4.76 9.47 6.11
CA ALA A 37 -3.48 9.14 6.73
C ALA A 37 -2.36 9.05 5.69
N PHE A 38 -2.66 8.49 4.53
CA PHE A 38 -1.72 8.38 3.42
C PHE A 38 -1.25 9.77 2.96
N GLU A 39 -2.18 10.70 2.76
CA GLU A 39 -1.85 12.05 2.30
C GLU A 39 -1.02 12.79 3.34
N LYS A 40 -1.31 12.60 4.62
CA LYS A 40 -0.53 13.22 5.68
C LYS A 40 0.91 12.69 5.66
N SER A 41 1.08 11.40 5.57
CA SER A 41 2.42 10.78 5.52
C SER A 41 3.19 11.25 4.30
N LYS A 42 2.53 11.30 3.15
CA LYS A 42 3.13 11.76 1.90
C LYS A 42 3.61 13.19 2.01
N ASN A 43 2.77 14.07 2.56
CA ASN A 43 3.13 15.47 2.72
C ASN A 43 4.30 15.66 3.68
N ASP A 44 4.36 14.86 4.75
CA ASP A 44 5.47 14.90 5.69
C ASP A 44 6.78 14.50 5.01
N LEU A 45 6.75 13.49 4.15
CA LEU A 45 7.93 13.07 3.41
C LEU A 45 8.39 14.13 2.42
N ILE A 46 7.44 14.78 1.74
CA ILE A 46 7.76 15.86 0.82
C ILE A 46 8.42 17.02 1.55
N LYS A 47 7.92 17.35 2.74
CA LYS A 47 8.51 18.42 3.57
C LYS A 47 9.93 18.09 3.99
N GLN A 48 10.26 16.81 4.11
CA GLN A 48 11.61 16.36 4.46
C GLN A 48 12.55 16.32 3.27
N GLY A 49 12.06 16.65 2.07
CA GLY A 49 12.86 16.71 0.86
C GLY A 49 12.86 15.46 0.01
N PHE A 50 12.00 14.51 0.30
CA PHE A 50 11.90 13.29 -0.51
C PHE A 50 10.98 13.50 -1.71
N GLU A 51 11.31 12.84 -2.80
CA GLU A 51 10.40 12.70 -3.93
C GLU A 51 9.52 11.47 -3.67
N VAL A 52 8.21 11.66 -3.73
CA VAL A 52 7.25 10.60 -3.41
C VAL A 52 6.50 10.19 -4.66
N GLN A 53 6.49 8.89 -4.94
CA GLN A 53 5.76 8.31 -6.05
C GLN A 53 4.68 7.39 -5.49
N ASN A 54 3.43 7.60 -5.94
CA ASN A 54 2.34 6.69 -5.63
C ASN A 54 2.40 5.50 -6.58
N VAL A 55 2.41 4.29 -6.04
CA VAL A 55 2.37 3.08 -6.85
C VAL A 55 1.04 2.38 -6.59
N VAL A 56 0.16 2.39 -7.58
CA VAL A 56 -1.14 1.74 -7.45
C VAL A 56 -0.93 0.24 -7.35
N VAL A 57 -1.45 -0.35 -6.27
CA VAL A 57 -1.35 -1.79 -6.05
C VAL A 57 -2.44 -2.51 -6.83
N ASP A 58 -2.03 -3.37 -7.75
CA ASP A 58 -2.95 -4.26 -8.47
C ASP A 58 -3.22 -5.46 -7.56
N LEU A 59 -4.49 -5.66 -7.20
CA LEU A 59 -4.84 -6.70 -6.23
C LEU A 59 -4.58 -8.12 -6.74
N ASP A 60 -4.75 -8.34 -8.02
CA ASP A 60 -4.46 -9.66 -8.61
C ASP A 60 -2.95 -9.93 -8.58
N GLU A 61 -2.16 -8.93 -8.88
CA GLU A 61 -0.70 -9.02 -8.83
C GLU A 61 -0.24 -9.26 -7.39
N LEU A 62 -0.85 -8.57 -6.43
CA LEU A 62 -0.51 -8.74 -5.02
C LEU A 62 -0.81 -10.17 -4.56
N ALA A 63 -1.98 -10.69 -4.91
CA ALA A 63 -2.35 -12.06 -4.56
C ALA A 63 -1.37 -13.06 -5.16
N TYR A 64 -1.01 -12.89 -6.41
CA TYR A 64 -0.06 -13.76 -7.10
C TYR A 64 1.33 -13.69 -6.45
N TYR A 65 1.77 -12.50 -6.11
CA TYR A 65 3.06 -12.28 -5.48
C TYR A 65 3.14 -13.03 -4.13
N CYS A 66 2.12 -12.88 -3.30
CA CYS A 66 2.10 -13.54 -1.99
C CYS A 66 2.03 -15.05 -2.12
N LEU A 67 1.23 -15.55 -3.08
CA LEU A 67 1.11 -16.98 -3.32
C LEU A 67 2.43 -17.58 -3.82
N THR A 68 3.05 -16.91 -4.76
CA THR A 68 4.30 -17.37 -5.38
C THR A 68 5.45 -17.41 -4.38
N HIS A 69 5.53 -16.41 -3.53
CA HIS A 69 6.58 -16.32 -2.51
C HIS A 69 6.23 -17.04 -1.21
N ARG A 70 5.01 -17.58 -1.11
CA ARG A 70 4.53 -18.31 0.08
C ARG A 70 4.65 -17.46 1.34
N ILE A 71 4.22 -16.21 1.25
CA ILE A 71 4.24 -15.25 2.34
C ILE A 71 2.83 -14.72 2.61
N PRO A 72 2.56 -14.27 3.84
CA PRO A 72 1.27 -13.66 4.12
C PRO A 72 1.11 -12.33 3.39
N ASN A 73 -0.14 -11.96 3.16
CA ASN A 73 -0.47 -10.67 2.54
C ASN A 73 -0.57 -9.61 3.64
N ASP A 74 0.57 -9.06 4.01
CA ASP A 74 0.67 -8.05 5.06
C ASP A 74 1.43 -6.81 4.55
N GLY A 75 1.66 -5.84 5.44
CA GLY A 75 2.34 -4.61 5.08
C GLY A 75 3.72 -4.83 4.52
N LYS A 76 4.44 -5.81 5.05
CA LYS A 76 5.79 -6.13 4.58
C LYS A 76 5.77 -6.64 3.15
N ALA A 77 4.83 -7.53 2.83
CA ALA A 77 4.69 -8.08 1.47
C ALA A 77 4.32 -6.96 0.49
N ARG A 78 3.39 -6.11 0.87
CA ARG A 78 2.95 -5.02 0.01
C ARG A 78 4.06 -4.01 -0.26
N SER A 79 4.86 -3.70 0.76
CA SER A 79 6.02 -2.82 0.58
C SER A 79 7.06 -3.43 -0.34
N ALA A 80 7.31 -4.73 -0.19
CA ALA A 80 8.26 -5.44 -1.07
C ALA A 80 7.80 -5.42 -2.51
N LEU A 81 6.50 -5.66 -2.76
CA LEU A 81 5.95 -5.62 -4.11
C LEU A 81 6.12 -4.24 -4.74
N VAL A 82 5.81 -3.18 -3.99
CA VAL A 82 5.91 -1.81 -4.48
C VAL A 82 7.34 -1.47 -4.89
N LEU A 83 8.32 -1.99 -4.18
CA LEU A 83 9.73 -1.76 -4.50
C LEU A 83 10.15 -2.38 -5.84
N THR A 84 9.39 -3.34 -6.36
CA THR A 84 9.69 -3.95 -7.66
C THR A 84 9.17 -3.10 -8.83
N LYS A 85 8.39 -2.07 -8.55
CA LYS A 85 7.81 -1.18 -9.56
C LYS A 85 8.73 0.03 -9.75
#